data_7fd32a215ae8eaf4eb5cfa0d1f066097
#
_entry.id   7fd32a215ae8eaf4eb5cfa0d1f066097
#
_cell.length_a   1.000
_cell.length_b   1.000
_cell.length_c   1.000
_cell.angle_alpha   90.00
_cell.angle_beta   90.00
_cell.angle_gamma   90.00
#
_symmetry.space_group_name_H-M   'P 1'
#
loop_
_entity.id
_entity.type
_entity.pdbx_description
1 polymer ?
#
loop_
_entity_poly.entity_id
_entity_poly.type
_entity_poly.pdbx_seq_one_letter_code
_entity_poly.pdbx_strand_id
1 'polypeptide(L)'
;MQGSKLYGVELDSITGRIAKQLYPKADITIAGFETTDRKDFYDLAVGNVPFGQYQVDDRAYNKLGFSIHDYFFAKTLDQVRPGGVIAFVTSRYTMDKQSPEVRRYIAQRAELLGAIRLPNNAFRANAGTDVVSDILFLQKRDRPIEIEPDWVHLGQNEDGFAINRYFVDHPEMILGRQTSESTQYGKQDFTVVPIEGLALADQLHDAVKNIRGTYQEAELPELGEGEQIDTSIPADPNVKNYSYTVVGGEVYYRENSRMVKPELNATAAERVKGMVALRDCVNELIALQMDEYSAESRIQEAQAELNRLYDAFSAKHGLINDRANRLAFSDDSSYYLLCSLEVLDDDGKLERKADMFHKRTIKQQRSVDSVDTSSEALAVCIGEKACVDLDFMASLMGGSEKIPQIVEDLKGVIYKEPNSGPF
;
A
#
# COMPACT_ATOMS: atom_id res chain seq x y z
N MET A 1 -13.35 -18.41 14.60
CA MET A 1 -13.18 -16.96 14.87
C MET A 1 -14.39 -16.29 15.53
N GLN A 2 -15.30 -17.04 16.15
CA GLN A 2 -16.36 -16.47 16.97
C GLN A 2 -15.73 -15.81 18.22
N GLY A 3 -15.99 -14.52 18.41
CA GLY A 3 -15.44 -13.73 19.53
C GLY A 3 -14.19 -12.90 19.20
N SER A 4 -13.61 -13.04 18.00
CA SER A 4 -12.45 -12.24 17.58
C SER A 4 -12.90 -10.93 16.92
N LYS A 5 -12.17 -9.84 17.16
CA LYS A 5 -12.30 -8.60 16.41
C LYS A 5 -11.50 -8.72 15.12
N LEU A 6 -12.17 -8.54 13.99
CA LEU A 6 -11.57 -8.68 12.66
C LEU A 6 -11.24 -7.32 12.07
N TYR A 7 -10.07 -7.22 11.49
CA TYR A 7 -9.58 -6.07 10.72
C TYR A 7 -9.22 -6.54 9.32
N GLY A 8 -9.53 -5.74 8.32
CA GLY A 8 -9.18 -6.01 6.94
C GLY A 8 -8.69 -4.77 6.23
N VAL A 9 -7.76 -4.95 5.30
CA VAL A 9 -7.28 -3.90 4.41
C VAL A 9 -7.41 -4.41 2.98
N GLU A 10 -8.08 -3.67 2.13
CA GLU A 10 -8.30 -4.02 0.74
C GLU A 10 -8.05 -2.80 -0.15
N LEU A 11 -7.19 -2.95 -1.13
CA LEU A 11 -6.82 -1.87 -2.05
C LEU A 11 -7.95 -1.57 -3.03
N ASP A 12 -8.57 -2.62 -3.59
CA ASP A 12 -9.65 -2.46 -4.56
C ASP A 12 -10.95 -1.99 -3.89
N SER A 13 -11.48 -0.90 -4.40
CA SER A 13 -12.66 -0.25 -3.81
C SER A 13 -13.95 -1.07 -3.94
N ILE A 14 -14.08 -1.88 -4.99
CA ILE A 14 -15.25 -2.73 -5.22
C ILE A 14 -15.19 -3.91 -4.27
N THR A 15 -14.08 -4.62 -4.27
CA THR A 15 -13.82 -5.76 -3.38
C THR A 15 -13.93 -5.36 -1.91
N GLY A 16 -13.36 -4.21 -1.54
CA GLY A 16 -13.44 -3.69 -0.17
C GLY A 16 -14.87 -3.37 0.27
N ARG A 17 -15.71 -2.80 -0.62
CA ARG A 17 -17.13 -2.57 -0.33
C ARG A 17 -17.93 -3.88 -0.20
N ILE A 18 -17.63 -4.87 -1.03
CA ILE A 18 -18.21 -6.20 -0.91
C ILE A 18 -17.83 -6.82 0.44
N ALA A 19 -16.54 -6.77 0.81
CA ALA A 19 -16.05 -7.27 2.09
C ALA A 19 -16.76 -6.62 3.28
N LYS A 20 -16.98 -5.30 3.26
CA LYS A 20 -17.78 -4.59 4.32
C LYS A 20 -19.20 -5.12 4.46
N GLN A 21 -19.86 -5.50 3.35
CA GLN A 21 -21.20 -6.06 3.38
C GLN A 21 -21.20 -7.51 3.89
N LEU A 22 -20.21 -8.31 3.51
CA LEU A 22 -20.10 -9.70 3.95
C LEU A 22 -19.70 -9.81 5.43
N TYR A 23 -18.90 -8.86 5.92
CA TYR A 23 -18.36 -8.86 7.28
C TYR A 23 -18.69 -7.56 8.03
N PRO A 24 -19.98 -7.27 8.31
CA PRO A 24 -20.41 -5.97 8.86
C PRO A 24 -19.87 -5.67 10.26
N LYS A 25 -19.35 -6.69 10.97
CA LYS A 25 -18.71 -6.52 12.30
C LYS A 25 -17.20 -6.34 12.22
N ALA A 26 -16.62 -6.49 11.04
CA ALA A 26 -15.19 -6.30 10.83
C ALA A 26 -14.88 -4.82 10.54
N ASP A 27 -13.72 -4.36 10.99
CA ASP A 27 -13.18 -3.06 10.65
C ASP A 27 -12.38 -3.19 9.35
N ILE A 28 -13.01 -2.86 8.23
CA ILE A 28 -12.40 -2.98 6.89
C ILE A 28 -12.06 -1.60 6.35
N THR A 29 -10.78 -1.38 6.11
CA THR A 29 -10.24 -0.18 5.50
C THR A 29 -10.02 -0.42 4.01
N ILE A 30 -10.52 0.50 3.16
CA ILE A 30 -10.30 0.48 1.72
C ILE A 30 -9.12 1.42 1.43
N ALA A 31 -7.93 0.86 1.39
CA ALA A 31 -6.68 1.60 1.19
C ALA A 31 -5.53 0.63 0.89
N GLY A 32 -4.39 1.15 0.45
CA GLY A 32 -3.18 0.35 0.32
C GLY A 32 -2.62 -0.09 1.68
N PHE A 33 -1.95 -1.23 1.70
CA PHE A 33 -1.38 -1.79 2.94
C PHE A 33 -0.31 -0.88 3.55
N GLU A 34 0.36 -0.07 2.73
CA GLU A 34 1.33 0.94 3.14
C GLU A 34 0.75 2.00 4.09
N THR A 35 -0.56 2.22 4.04
CA THR A 35 -1.24 3.21 4.89
C THR A 35 -1.52 2.72 6.31
N THR A 36 -1.35 1.42 6.58
CA THR A 36 -1.55 0.85 7.92
C THR A 36 -0.38 1.16 8.83
N ASP A 37 -0.66 1.46 10.10
CA ASP A 37 0.34 2.01 11.02
C ASP A 37 0.34 1.40 12.44
N ARG A 38 -0.46 0.35 12.68
CA ARG A 38 -0.49 -0.33 13.97
C ARG A 38 0.79 -1.13 14.20
N LYS A 39 1.30 -1.12 15.44
CA LYS A 39 2.46 -1.91 15.85
C LYS A 39 2.10 -2.79 17.04
N ASP A 40 2.65 -3.99 17.06
CA ASP A 40 2.48 -4.96 18.17
C ASP A 40 1.02 -5.15 18.60
N PHE A 41 0.11 -5.13 17.62
CA PHE A 41 -1.32 -5.00 17.88
C PHE A 41 -2.11 -6.29 17.62
N TYR A 42 -1.83 -6.99 16.52
CA TYR A 42 -2.64 -8.16 16.11
C TYR A 42 -2.14 -9.45 16.75
N ASP A 43 -3.07 -10.29 17.23
CA ASP A 43 -2.75 -11.65 17.69
C ASP A 43 -2.46 -12.59 16.53
N LEU A 44 -3.15 -12.35 15.40
CA LEU A 44 -3.08 -13.20 14.22
C LEU A 44 -3.21 -12.35 12.96
N ALA A 45 -2.33 -12.59 12.01
CA ALA A 45 -2.44 -12.07 10.65
C ALA A 45 -2.57 -13.24 9.66
N VAL A 46 -3.61 -13.20 8.83
CA VAL A 46 -3.89 -14.22 7.80
C VAL A 46 -4.12 -13.51 6.48
N GLY A 47 -3.50 -14.02 5.41
CA GLY A 47 -3.69 -13.43 4.10
C GLY A 47 -3.11 -14.25 2.97
N ASN A 48 -3.60 -13.96 1.76
CA ASN A 48 -2.95 -14.34 0.51
C ASN A 48 -2.28 -13.07 -0.01
N VAL A 49 -0.96 -12.96 0.19
CA VAL A 49 -0.24 -11.74 -0.19
C VAL A 49 -0.12 -11.61 -1.71
N PRO A 50 -0.13 -10.39 -2.26
CA PRO A 50 0.02 -10.20 -3.69
C PRO A 50 1.40 -10.70 -4.17
N PHE A 51 1.43 -11.35 -5.34
CA PHE A 51 2.65 -11.85 -5.97
C PHE A 51 3.14 -10.85 -7.00
N GLY A 52 4.43 -10.52 -6.98
CA GLY A 52 5.01 -9.60 -7.96
C GLY A 52 6.47 -9.25 -7.68
N GLN A 53 7.12 -8.71 -8.71
CA GLN A 53 8.53 -8.29 -8.65
C GLN A 53 8.67 -6.78 -8.39
N TYR A 54 7.56 -6.05 -8.27
CA TYR A 54 7.57 -4.62 -7.96
C TYR A 54 7.64 -4.37 -6.46
N GLN A 55 8.02 -3.14 -6.11
CA GLN A 55 8.12 -2.67 -4.74
C GLN A 55 6.95 -1.76 -4.40
N VAL A 56 6.57 -1.73 -3.13
CA VAL A 56 5.60 -0.79 -2.59
C VAL A 56 6.36 0.40 -2.02
N ASP A 57 5.89 1.61 -2.30
CA ASP A 57 6.46 2.82 -1.71
C ASP A 57 5.93 3.00 -0.27
N ASP A 58 6.72 2.53 0.68
CA ASP A 58 6.50 2.73 2.11
C ASP A 58 7.82 3.19 2.74
N ARG A 59 7.87 4.45 3.17
CA ARG A 59 9.07 5.12 3.68
C ARG A 59 9.80 4.31 4.75
N ALA A 60 9.07 3.60 5.61
CA ALA A 60 9.65 2.81 6.68
C ALA A 60 10.39 1.57 6.17
N TYR A 61 10.01 1.04 5.00
CA TYR A 61 10.50 -0.22 4.44
C TYR A 61 11.29 -0.05 3.14
N ASN A 62 11.30 1.13 2.50
CA ASN A 62 12.00 1.39 1.24
C ASN A 62 13.47 0.96 1.23
N LYS A 63 14.15 1.13 2.37
CA LYS A 63 15.56 0.74 2.52
C LYS A 63 15.81 -0.78 2.41
N LEU A 64 14.79 -1.60 2.62
CA LEU A 64 14.91 -3.05 2.52
C LEU A 64 14.97 -3.53 1.06
N GLY A 65 14.42 -2.76 0.12
CA GLY A 65 14.38 -3.12 -1.30
C GLY A 65 13.60 -4.39 -1.60
N PHE A 66 12.67 -4.76 -0.74
CA PHE A 66 11.91 -6.01 -0.84
C PHE A 66 10.84 -5.94 -1.93
N SER A 67 10.61 -7.08 -2.60
CA SER A 67 9.45 -7.25 -3.49
C SER A 67 8.15 -7.18 -2.69
N ILE A 68 7.01 -6.95 -3.37
CA ILE A 68 5.74 -6.75 -2.69
C ILE A 68 5.39 -7.86 -1.69
N HIS A 69 5.52 -9.13 -2.07
CA HIS A 69 5.22 -10.25 -1.14
C HIS A 69 6.16 -10.27 0.07
N ASP A 70 7.44 -9.95 -0.10
CA ASP A 70 8.42 -9.89 0.98
C ASP A 70 8.18 -8.68 1.90
N TYR A 71 7.76 -7.54 1.33
CA TYR A 71 7.33 -6.35 2.07
C TYR A 71 6.15 -6.65 2.99
N PHE A 72 5.16 -7.43 2.53
CA PHE A 72 4.02 -7.80 3.37
C PHE A 72 4.46 -8.55 4.63
N PHE A 73 5.44 -9.45 4.52
CA PHE A 73 6.02 -10.11 5.71
C PHE A 73 6.70 -9.11 6.65
N ALA A 74 7.54 -8.23 6.10
CA ALA A 74 8.28 -7.27 6.91
C ALA A 74 7.34 -6.35 7.71
N LYS A 75 6.34 -5.78 7.05
CA LYS A 75 5.38 -4.87 7.69
C LYS A 75 4.46 -5.59 8.67
N THR A 76 3.98 -6.79 8.32
CA THR A 76 3.10 -7.57 9.21
C THR A 76 3.85 -8.03 10.47
N LEU A 77 5.13 -8.33 10.38
CA LEU A 77 5.97 -8.63 11.54
C LEU A 77 6.02 -7.46 12.54
N ASP A 78 5.98 -6.23 12.07
CA ASP A 78 5.89 -5.06 12.97
C ASP A 78 4.48 -4.89 13.56
N GLN A 79 3.43 -5.30 12.83
CA GLN A 79 2.04 -5.11 13.24
C GLN A 79 1.50 -6.19 14.18
N VAL A 80 1.99 -7.41 14.06
CA VAL A 80 1.63 -8.52 14.96
C VAL A 80 2.39 -8.35 16.27
N ARG A 81 1.72 -8.62 17.40
CA ARG A 81 2.36 -8.56 18.73
C ARG A 81 3.40 -9.66 18.92
N PRO A 82 4.33 -9.52 19.86
CA PRO A 82 5.17 -10.63 20.31
C PRO A 82 4.33 -11.88 20.67
N GLY A 83 4.78 -13.06 20.26
CA GLY A 83 4.05 -14.31 20.41
C GLY A 83 2.85 -14.48 19.46
N GLY A 84 2.45 -13.45 18.74
CA GLY A 84 1.39 -13.52 17.73
C GLY A 84 1.82 -14.28 16.48
N VAL A 85 0.86 -14.73 15.67
CA VAL A 85 1.09 -15.65 14.55
C VAL A 85 0.76 -14.99 13.22
N ILE A 86 1.56 -15.30 12.21
CA ILE A 86 1.34 -14.92 10.80
C ILE A 86 1.13 -16.22 10.02
N ALA A 87 0.05 -16.30 9.23
CA ALA A 87 -0.22 -17.41 8.33
C ALA A 87 -0.52 -16.84 6.92
N PHE A 88 0.51 -16.80 6.07
CA PHE A 88 0.40 -16.22 4.73
C PHE A 88 0.60 -17.23 3.63
N VAL A 89 -0.28 -17.15 2.62
CA VAL A 89 -0.03 -17.75 1.31
C VAL A 89 0.84 -16.79 0.52
N THR A 90 1.95 -17.29 -0.01
CA THR A 90 2.93 -16.51 -0.76
C THR A 90 3.48 -17.29 -1.94
N SER A 91 4.19 -16.62 -2.83
CA SER A 91 4.95 -17.25 -3.89
C SER A 91 6.06 -18.16 -3.32
N ARG A 92 6.33 -19.30 -3.97
CA ARG A 92 7.48 -20.16 -3.62
C ARG A 92 8.80 -19.38 -3.52
N TYR A 93 8.91 -18.26 -4.24
CA TYR A 93 10.12 -17.45 -4.25
C TYR A 93 10.45 -16.77 -2.93
N THR A 94 9.51 -16.62 -1.99
CA THR A 94 9.84 -16.21 -0.62
C THR A 94 10.80 -17.21 0.02
N MET A 95 10.57 -18.52 -0.19
CA MET A 95 11.41 -19.59 0.36
C MET A 95 12.60 -19.95 -0.56
N ASP A 96 12.42 -19.97 -1.90
CA ASP A 96 13.39 -20.52 -2.85
C ASP A 96 14.30 -19.47 -3.52
N LYS A 97 14.13 -18.17 -3.22
CA LYS A 97 14.99 -17.12 -3.80
C LYS A 97 16.46 -17.34 -3.45
N GLN A 98 17.36 -17.14 -4.41
CA GLN A 98 18.82 -17.33 -4.22
C GLN A 98 19.35 -16.45 -3.08
N SER A 99 18.99 -15.15 -3.04
CA SER A 99 19.37 -14.28 -1.93
C SER A 99 18.65 -14.72 -0.64
N PRO A 100 19.36 -14.93 0.47
CA PRO A 100 18.79 -15.30 1.76
C PRO A 100 18.28 -14.10 2.58
N GLU A 101 18.46 -12.88 2.10
CA GLU A 101 18.22 -11.64 2.89
C GLU A 101 16.83 -11.55 3.51
N VAL A 102 15.79 -11.84 2.70
CA VAL A 102 14.39 -11.81 3.18
C VAL A 102 14.18 -12.87 4.26
N ARG A 103 14.63 -14.11 4.02
CA ARG A 103 14.48 -15.22 4.98
C ARG A 103 15.27 -14.94 6.27
N ARG A 104 16.46 -14.36 6.17
CA ARG A 104 17.24 -13.92 7.33
C ARG A 104 16.52 -12.83 8.11
N TYR A 105 15.97 -11.83 7.41
CA TYR A 105 15.18 -10.77 8.05
C TYR A 105 13.99 -11.34 8.84
N ILE A 106 13.26 -12.29 8.24
CA ILE A 106 12.12 -12.96 8.88
C ILE A 106 12.61 -13.82 10.06
N ALA A 107 13.64 -14.66 9.88
CA ALA A 107 14.16 -15.57 10.91
C ALA A 107 14.63 -14.85 12.16
N GLN A 108 15.23 -13.69 12.02
CA GLN A 108 15.66 -12.86 13.14
C GLN A 108 14.47 -12.35 13.98
N ARG A 109 13.29 -12.16 13.36
CA ARG A 109 12.10 -11.55 13.99
C ARG A 109 10.99 -12.54 14.33
N ALA A 110 10.99 -13.69 13.69
CA ALA A 110 9.99 -14.73 13.89
C ALA A 110 10.59 -16.13 13.86
N GLU A 111 9.92 -17.05 14.49
CA GLU A 111 10.15 -18.49 14.38
C GLU A 111 9.29 -19.05 13.25
N LEU A 112 9.88 -19.89 12.41
CA LEU A 112 9.12 -20.68 11.43
C LEU A 112 8.49 -21.87 12.15
N LEU A 113 7.18 -21.83 12.35
CA LEU A 113 6.42 -22.95 12.91
C LEU A 113 6.27 -24.09 11.91
N GLY A 114 6.31 -23.75 10.63
CA GLY A 114 6.28 -24.66 9.50
C GLY A 114 5.87 -23.97 8.21
N ALA A 115 6.06 -24.67 7.10
CA ALA A 115 5.64 -24.22 5.77
C ALA A 115 5.01 -25.38 5.00
N ILE A 116 4.00 -25.11 4.18
CA ILE A 116 3.33 -26.09 3.33
C ILE A 116 3.44 -25.63 1.88
N ARG A 117 4.00 -26.44 1.00
CA ARG A 117 4.09 -26.18 -0.42
C ARG A 117 2.91 -26.78 -1.18
N LEU A 118 2.17 -25.95 -1.88
CA LEU A 118 1.00 -26.33 -2.66
C LEU A 118 1.37 -26.70 -4.09
N PRO A 119 0.61 -27.62 -4.74
CA PRO A 119 0.77 -27.90 -6.15
C PRO A 119 0.40 -26.68 -7.00
N ASN A 120 0.96 -26.61 -8.20
CA ASN A 120 0.82 -25.48 -9.11
C ASN A 120 -0.63 -25.16 -9.49
N ASN A 121 -1.53 -26.12 -9.45
CA ASN A 121 -2.94 -25.95 -9.79
C ASN A 121 -3.85 -25.56 -8.62
N ALA A 122 -3.29 -25.31 -7.43
CA ALA A 122 -4.08 -25.02 -6.23
C ALA A 122 -5.04 -23.84 -6.40
N PHE A 123 -4.70 -22.86 -7.23
CA PHE A 123 -5.51 -21.66 -7.49
C PHE A 123 -6.11 -21.62 -8.89
N ARG A 124 -5.95 -22.67 -9.71
CA ARG A 124 -6.46 -22.70 -11.09
C ARG A 124 -7.96 -22.46 -11.18
N ALA A 125 -8.76 -23.06 -10.28
CA ALA A 125 -10.21 -22.94 -10.29
C ALA A 125 -10.71 -21.53 -9.91
N ASN A 126 -9.97 -20.81 -9.07
CA ASN A 126 -10.39 -19.52 -8.52
C ASN A 126 -9.69 -18.31 -9.18
N ALA A 127 -8.45 -18.48 -9.63
CA ALA A 127 -7.65 -17.39 -10.18
C ALA A 127 -7.15 -17.66 -11.62
N GLY A 128 -7.44 -18.83 -12.20
CA GLY A 128 -7.02 -19.18 -13.55
C GLY A 128 -5.51 -19.26 -13.75
N THR A 129 -4.73 -19.40 -12.67
CA THR A 129 -3.27 -19.40 -12.71
C THR A 129 -2.68 -20.70 -12.18
N ASP A 130 -1.58 -21.10 -12.80
CA ASP A 130 -0.77 -22.26 -12.40
C ASP A 130 0.53 -21.75 -11.78
N VAL A 131 0.59 -21.75 -10.46
CA VAL A 131 1.74 -21.24 -9.70
C VAL A 131 1.95 -22.06 -8.45
N VAL A 132 3.19 -22.49 -8.21
CA VAL A 132 3.58 -23.11 -6.95
C VAL A 132 3.61 -22.02 -5.87
N SER A 133 2.87 -22.25 -4.80
CA SER A 133 2.74 -21.32 -3.68
C SER A 133 3.04 -22.02 -2.37
N ASP A 134 3.50 -21.28 -1.39
CA ASP A 134 3.78 -21.76 -0.05
C ASP A 134 2.83 -21.11 0.96
N ILE A 135 2.42 -21.87 1.98
CA ILE A 135 1.76 -21.32 3.17
C ILE A 135 2.82 -21.31 4.27
N LEU A 136 3.17 -20.13 4.77
CA LEU A 136 4.14 -19.96 5.85
C LEU A 136 3.44 -19.65 7.14
N PHE A 137 3.82 -20.38 8.21
CA PHE A 137 3.36 -20.15 9.56
C PHE A 137 4.52 -19.64 10.41
N LEU A 138 4.41 -18.41 10.89
CA LEU A 138 5.46 -17.71 11.62
C LEU A 138 4.92 -17.24 12.97
N GLN A 139 5.72 -17.35 14.03
CA GLN A 139 5.42 -16.75 15.33
C GLN A 139 6.42 -15.65 15.64
N LYS A 140 5.92 -14.42 15.89
CA LYS A 140 6.78 -13.29 16.19
C LYS A 140 7.53 -13.48 17.50
N ARG A 141 8.83 -13.17 17.49
CA ARG A 141 9.69 -13.15 18.68
C ARG A 141 9.45 -11.87 19.50
N ASP A 142 9.79 -11.91 20.77
CA ASP A 142 9.70 -10.73 21.65
C ASP A 142 10.65 -9.62 21.20
N ARG A 143 11.80 -10.01 20.66
CA ARG A 143 12.80 -9.09 20.11
C ARG A 143 13.55 -9.75 18.95
N PRO A 144 14.07 -8.96 17.99
CA PRO A 144 14.96 -9.50 16.97
C PRO A 144 16.22 -10.11 17.62
N ILE A 145 16.62 -11.27 17.11
CA ILE A 145 17.83 -11.98 17.55
C ILE A 145 18.72 -12.30 16.35
N GLU A 146 20.02 -12.35 16.56
CA GLU A 146 20.93 -12.84 15.54
C GLU A 146 20.88 -14.36 15.48
N ILE A 147 20.16 -14.89 14.52
CA ILE A 147 19.99 -16.30 14.27
C ILE A 147 19.92 -16.55 12.76
N GLU A 148 20.47 -17.65 12.33
CA GLU A 148 20.45 -18.09 10.93
C GLU A 148 20.14 -19.59 10.87
N PRO A 149 18.86 -20.00 11.09
CA PRO A 149 18.47 -21.39 11.02
C PRO A 149 18.57 -21.92 9.57
N ASP A 150 18.63 -23.24 9.42
CA ASP A 150 18.88 -23.91 8.13
C ASP A 150 17.89 -23.51 7.03
N TRP A 151 16.63 -23.22 7.37
CA TRP A 151 15.62 -22.77 6.41
C TRP A 151 15.88 -21.38 5.79
N VAL A 152 16.86 -20.64 6.29
CA VAL A 152 17.31 -19.40 5.63
C VAL A 152 18.03 -19.73 4.32
N HIS A 153 18.59 -20.92 4.19
CA HIS A 153 19.38 -21.37 3.04
C HIS A 153 18.60 -22.29 2.13
N LEU A 154 19.14 -22.46 0.93
CA LEU A 154 18.68 -23.47 -0.02
C LEU A 154 19.45 -24.79 0.20
N GLY A 155 18.78 -25.89 -0.12
CA GLY A 155 19.38 -27.20 -0.26
C GLY A 155 19.11 -27.76 -1.65
N GLN A 156 19.44 -29.04 -1.86
CA GLN A 156 19.07 -29.78 -3.06
C GLN A 156 18.19 -30.95 -2.65
N ASN A 157 17.09 -31.15 -3.36
CA ASN A 157 16.28 -32.35 -3.22
C ASN A 157 16.93 -33.55 -3.94
N GLU A 158 16.31 -34.73 -3.86
CA GLU A 158 16.80 -35.97 -4.50
C GLU A 158 16.95 -35.87 -6.02
N ASP A 159 16.14 -35.04 -6.68
CA ASP A 159 16.18 -34.79 -8.13
C ASP A 159 17.17 -33.67 -8.51
N GLY A 160 17.91 -33.10 -7.55
CA GLY A 160 18.91 -32.06 -7.76
C GLY A 160 18.38 -30.65 -7.91
N PHE A 161 17.10 -30.39 -7.65
CA PHE A 161 16.53 -29.04 -7.65
C PHE A 161 16.95 -28.27 -6.40
N ALA A 162 17.35 -27.02 -6.62
CA ALA A 162 17.60 -26.08 -5.53
C ALA A 162 16.27 -25.56 -4.99
N ILE A 163 15.91 -26.02 -3.80
CA ILE A 163 14.72 -25.59 -3.05
C ILE A 163 15.12 -25.20 -1.62
N ASN A 164 14.20 -24.58 -0.90
CA ASN A 164 14.46 -24.22 0.49
C ASN A 164 14.85 -25.44 1.32
N ARG A 165 15.83 -25.27 2.20
CA ARG A 165 16.32 -26.35 3.08
C ARG A 165 15.21 -26.96 3.93
N TYR A 166 14.24 -26.17 4.38
CA TYR A 166 13.08 -26.67 5.11
C TYR A 166 12.34 -27.78 4.33
N PHE A 167 12.10 -27.59 3.04
CA PHE A 167 11.41 -28.57 2.21
C PHE A 167 12.26 -29.79 1.81
N VAL A 168 13.59 -29.64 1.88
CA VAL A 168 14.50 -30.79 1.72
C VAL A 168 14.42 -31.69 2.96
N ASP A 169 14.38 -31.08 4.14
CA ASP A 169 14.32 -31.79 5.43
C ASP A 169 12.89 -32.28 5.79
N HIS A 170 11.86 -31.65 5.19
CA HIS A 170 10.44 -31.95 5.39
C HIS A 170 9.70 -32.19 4.06
N PRO A 171 10.04 -33.26 3.31
CA PRO A 171 9.41 -33.55 2.01
C PRO A 171 7.90 -33.83 2.14
N GLU A 172 7.42 -34.28 3.28
CA GLU A 172 5.99 -34.48 3.60
C GLU A 172 5.18 -33.18 3.60
N MET A 173 5.84 -32.02 3.67
CA MET A 173 5.20 -30.72 3.61
C MET A 173 5.03 -30.20 2.17
N ILE A 174 5.44 -30.95 1.16
CA ILE A 174 5.21 -30.67 -0.27
C ILE A 174 4.01 -31.50 -0.75
N LEU A 175 2.90 -30.80 -1.01
CA LEU A 175 1.63 -31.45 -1.36
C LEU A 175 1.51 -31.70 -2.85
N GLY A 176 2.30 -32.65 -3.35
CA GLY A 176 2.33 -32.99 -4.76
C GLY A 176 3.62 -33.68 -5.16
N ARG A 177 3.72 -34.02 -6.44
CA ARG A 177 4.92 -34.62 -7.02
C ARG A 177 5.84 -33.53 -7.56
N GLN A 178 7.06 -33.49 -7.08
CA GLN A 178 8.11 -32.60 -7.56
C GLN A 178 8.52 -32.99 -8.98
N THR A 179 8.67 -32.01 -9.86
CA THR A 179 9.09 -32.21 -11.24
C THR A 179 9.65 -30.91 -11.83
N SER A 180 10.00 -30.91 -13.10
CA SER A 180 10.36 -29.69 -13.84
C SER A 180 9.43 -29.47 -15.00
N GLU A 181 9.16 -28.21 -15.30
CA GLU A 181 8.45 -27.78 -16.50
C GLU A 181 9.34 -26.85 -17.31
N SER A 182 9.16 -26.89 -18.63
CA SER A 182 9.86 -25.98 -19.53
C SER A 182 9.23 -24.60 -19.46
N THR A 183 10.02 -23.59 -19.11
CA THR A 183 9.58 -22.20 -19.16
C THR A 183 9.43 -21.68 -20.58
N GLN A 184 8.76 -20.56 -20.78
CA GLN A 184 8.64 -19.87 -22.08
C GLN A 184 10.00 -19.61 -22.77
N TYR A 185 11.09 -19.61 -21.99
CA TYR A 185 12.46 -19.37 -22.46
C TYR A 185 13.30 -20.67 -22.59
N GLY A 186 12.65 -21.84 -22.57
CA GLY A 186 13.33 -23.14 -22.75
C GLY A 186 14.18 -23.59 -21.56
N LYS A 187 14.12 -22.91 -20.43
CA LYS A 187 14.77 -23.35 -19.18
C LYS A 187 13.84 -24.31 -18.44
N GLN A 188 14.41 -25.35 -17.84
CA GLN A 188 13.70 -26.22 -16.91
C GLN A 188 13.56 -25.45 -15.57
N ASP A 189 12.34 -25.30 -15.08
CA ASP A 189 12.07 -24.72 -13.78
C ASP A 189 11.36 -25.74 -12.87
N PHE A 190 11.65 -25.69 -11.60
CA PHE A 190 11.02 -26.54 -10.58
C PHE A 190 9.54 -26.25 -10.47
N THR A 191 8.73 -27.28 -10.45
CA THR A 191 7.30 -27.21 -10.20
C THR A 191 6.82 -28.37 -9.32
N VAL A 192 5.64 -28.22 -8.76
CA VAL A 192 4.95 -29.27 -8.01
C VAL A 192 3.61 -29.51 -8.68
N VAL A 193 3.39 -30.72 -9.17
CA VAL A 193 2.13 -31.12 -9.82
C VAL A 193 1.26 -31.93 -8.85
N PRO A 194 -0.07 -31.85 -8.96
CA PRO A 194 -0.95 -32.63 -8.08
C PRO A 194 -0.72 -34.15 -8.24
N ILE A 195 -0.98 -34.89 -7.17
CA ILE A 195 -0.98 -36.36 -7.18
C ILE A 195 -2.37 -36.81 -7.62
N GLU A 196 -2.41 -37.61 -8.68
CA GLU A 196 -3.67 -38.14 -9.19
C GLU A 196 -4.36 -39.02 -8.15
N GLY A 197 -5.67 -38.79 -7.96
CA GLY A 197 -6.48 -39.54 -6.99
C GLY A 197 -6.38 -39.06 -5.53
N LEU A 198 -5.53 -38.06 -5.21
CA LEU A 198 -5.45 -37.48 -3.86
C LEU A 198 -6.05 -36.07 -3.86
N ALA A 199 -7.04 -35.84 -3.00
CA ALA A 199 -7.61 -34.51 -2.81
C ALA A 199 -6.62 -33.60 -2.06
N LEU A 200 -6.44 -32.35 -2.53
CA LEU A 200 -5.58 -31.37 -1.86
C LEU A 200 -6.05 -31.08 -0.42
N ALA A 201 -7.36 -31.10 -0.16
CA ALA A 201 -7.91 -30.88 1.16
C ALA A 201 -7.44 -31.96 2.19
N ASP A 202 -7.38 -33.21 1.79
CA ASP A 202 -6.93 -34.30 2.67
C ASP A 202 -5.43 -34.17 2.95
N GLN A 203 -4.63 -33.86 1.94
CA GLN A 203 -3.19 -33.62 2.10
C GLN A 203 -2.93 -32.41 3.02
N LEU A 204 -3.68 -31.31 2.86
CA LEU A 204 -3.59 -30.15 3.76
C LEU A 204 -3.96 -30.52 5.19
N HIS A 205 -5.04 -31.28 5.38
CA HIS A 205 -5.45 -31.74 6.71
C HIS A 205 -4.34 -32.54 7.42
N ASP A 206 -3.59 -33.33 6.69
CA ASP A 206 -2.48 -34.10 7.28
C ASP A 206 -1.24 -33.22 7.49
N ALA A 207 -0.90 -32.36 6.54
CA ALA A 207 0.25 -31.47 6.67
C ALA A 207 0.12 -30.49 7.86
N VAL A 208 -1.07 -29.95 8.09
CA VAL A 208 -1.34 -29.02 9.20
C VAL A 208 -1.04 -29.66 10.57
N LYS A 209 -1.15 -30.98 10.71
CA LYS A 209 -0.82 -31.67 11.96
C LYS A 209 0.67 -31.58 12.33
N ASN A 210 1.53 -31.30 11.37
CA ASN A 210 2.97 -31.12 11.57
C ASN A 210 3.33 -29.67 11.94
N ILE A 211 2.40 -28.71 11.79
CA ILE A 211 2.60 -27.33 12.23
C ILE A 211 2.39 -27.27 13.76
N ARG A 212 3.43 -26.87 14.47
CA ARG A 212 3.40 -26.79 15.93
C ARG A 212 3.78 -25.41 16.38
N GLY A 213 2.91 -24.78 17.15
CA GLY A 213 3.17 -23.51 17.81
C GLY A 213 2.64 -23.54 19.24
N THR A 214 3.20 -22.73 20.09
CA THR A 214 2.72 -22.55 21.46
C THR A 214 2.01 -21.22 21.56
N TYR A 215 0.75 -21.21 21.99
CA TYR A 215 0.07 -19.95 22.28
C TYR A 215 0.79 -19.22 23.40
N GLN A 216 1.13 -17.97 23.15
CA GLN A 216 1.70 -17.06 24.14
C GLN A 216 0.63 -16.02 24.46
N GLU A 217 0.22 -15.99 25.72
CA GLU A 217 -0.70 -14.95 26.19
C GLU A 217 -0.04 -13.57 26.06
N ALA A 218 -0.84 -12.55 25.71
CA ALA A 218 -0.32 -11.20 25.69
C ALA A 218 0.02 -10.78 27.13
N GLU A 219 1.30 -10.62 27.43
CA GLU A 219 1.70 -9.94 28.66
C GLU A 219 1.27 -8.48 28.54
N LEU A 220 0.29 -8.08 29.34
CA LEU A 220 0.02 -6.66 29.55
C LEU A 220 1.28 -6.11 30.25
N PRO A 221 1.96 -5.09 29.70
CA PRO A 221 3.10 -4.52 30.37
C PRO A 221 2.67 -4.10 31.79
N GLU A 222 3.21 -4.75 32.81
CA GLU A 222 3.19 -4.20 34.17
C GLU A 222 3.96 -2.87 34.09
N LEU A 223 3.27 -1.76 34.31
CA LEU A 223 3.88 -0.44 34.40
C LEU A 223 4.91 -0.48 35.53
N GLY A 224 6.18 -0.70 35.18
CA GLY A 224 7.30 -0.64 36.11
C GLY A 224 7.40 0.75 36.71
N GLU A 225 7.54 0.85 38.02
CA GLU A 225 7.84 2.09 38.72
C GLU A 225 9.19 2.64 38.18
N GLY A 226 9.12 3.61 37.23
CA GLY A 226 10.32 4.27 36.70
C GLY A 226 10.34 4.49 35.18
N GLU A 227 9.36 3.98 34.41
CA GLU A 227 9.26 4.32 32.99
C GLU A 227 8.74 5.77 32.82
N GLN A 228 9.40 6.50 31.92
CA GLN A 228 8.95 7.84 31.50
C GLN A 228 7.47 7.75 31.14
N ILE A 229 6.67 8.59 31.77
CA ILE A 229 5.24 8.68 31.47
C ILE A 229 5.11 8.87 29.97
N ASP A 230 4.52 7.88 29.29
CA ASP A 230 4.21 7.98 27.87
C ASP A 230 3.22 9.11 27.66
N THR A 231 3.72 10.27 27.26
CA THR A 231 2.94 11.48 27.00
C THR A 231 2.30 11.47 25.63
N SER A 232 2.42 10.37 24.86
CA SER A 232 1.79 10.22 23.56
C SER A 232 0.28 10.07 23.71
N ILE A 233 -0.45 10.61 22.73
CA ILE A 233 -1.90 10.49 22.65
C ILE A 233 -2.26 9.58 21.45
N PRO A 234 -3.45 8.94 21.44
CA PRO A 234 -3.93 8.18 20.28
C PRO A 234 -3.94 9.05 19.03
N ALA A 235 -3.53 8.48 17.89
CA ALA A 235 -3.51 9.21 16.63
C ALA A 235 -4.93 9.60 16.18
N ASP A 236 -5.11 10.86 15.77
CA ASP A 236 -6.28 11.28 15.02
C ASP A 236 -6.23 10.67 13.62
N PRO A 237 -7.27 9.93 13.19
CA PRO A 237 -7.32 9.33 11.85
C PRO A 237 -7.18 10.36 10.71
N ASN A 238 -7.59 11.60 10.94
CA ASN A 238 -7.55 12.67 9.95
C ASN A 238 -6.16 13.31 9.80
N VAL A 239 -5.26 13.09 10.75
CA VAL A 239 -3.88 13.57 10.66
C VAL A 239 -3.08 12.56 9.85
N LYS A 240 -2.41 13.00 8.79
CA LYS A 240 -1.58 12.15 7.95
C LYS A 240 -0.39 11.58 8.76
N ASN A 241 -0.04 10.32 8.52
CA ASN A 241 1.14 9.72 9.16
C ASN A 241 2.42 10.49 8.77
N TYR A 242 3.35 10.61 9.69
CA TYR A 242 4.58 11.40 9.54
C TYR A 242 4.30 12.89 9.25
N SER A 243 3.33 13.47 9.96
CA SER A 243 3.00 14.88 9.88
C SER A 243 2.82 15.48 11.26
N TYR A 244 3.17 16.75 11.36
CA TYR A 244 2.90 17.54 12.55
C TYR A 244 1.42 17.91 12.64
N THR A 245 0.92 18.08 13.86
CA THR A 245 -0.41 18.59 14.15
C THR A 245 -0.39 19.41 15.44
N VAL A 246 -1.44 20.20 15.66
CA VAL A 246 -1.59 21.01 16.87
C VAL A 246 -2.84 20.57 17.62
N VAL A 247 -2.67 20.05 18.84
CA VAL A 247 -3.76 19.61 19.71
C VAL A 247 -3.70 20.39 21.02
N GLY A 248 -4.76 21.08 21.37
CA GLY A 248 -4.79 21.90 22.58
C GLY A 248 -3.72 23.02 22.65
N GLY A 249 -3.24 23.49 21.49
CA GLY A 249 -2.17 24.48 21.40
C GLY A 249 -0.74 23.92 21.46
N GLU A 250 -0.59 22.63 21.65
CA GLU A 250 0.70 21.92 21.69
C GLU A 250 0.96 21.21 20.37
N VAL A 251 2.25 21.14 19.97
CA VAL A 251 2.66 20.44 18.75
C VAL A 251 2.79 18.95 19.04
N TYR A 252 2.24 18.13 18.17
CA TYR A 252 2.43 16.68 18.12
C TYR A 252 2.89 16.26 16.73
N TYR A 253 3.62 15.16 16.69
CA TYR A 253 4.03 14.51 15.46
C TYR A 253 3.37 13.12 15.39
N ARG A 254 2.62 12.86 14.33
CA ARG A 254 2.01 11.55 14.16
C ARG A 254 3.03 10.53 13.69
N GLU A 255 3.21 9.53 14.49
CA GLU A 255 4.07 8.38 14.22
C GLU A 255 3.25 7.11 14.42
N ASN A 256 2.79 6.54 13.31
CA ASN A 256 1.91 5.37 13.30
C ASN A 256 0.57 5.62 14.03
N SER A 257 0.26 4.79 15.03
CA SER A 257 -1.00 4.87 15.79
C SER A 257 -0.98 5.90 16.92
N ARG A 258 0.09 6.65 17.10
CA ARG A 258 0.28 7.59 18.21
C ARG A 258 0.71 8.95 17.70
N MET A 259 0.38 9.97 18.50
CA MET A 259 0.92 11.31 18.34
C MET A 259 1.84 11.61 19.51
N VAL A 260 3.12 11.84 19.20
CA VAL A 260 4.20 12.05 20.17
C VAL A 260 4.53 13.54 20.24
N LYS A 261 4.80 14.06 21.41
CA LYS A 261 5.33 15.43 21.54
C LYS A 261 6.78 15.44 21.07
N PRO A 262 7.11 16.18 19.98
CA PRO A 262 8.49 16.31 19.53
C PRO A 262 9.30 17.20 20.49
N GLU A 263 10.59 16.92 20.61
CA GLU A 263 11.52 17.79 21.35
C GLU A 263 11.83 19.06 20.55
N LEU A 264 10.97 20.05 20.66
CA LEU A 264 11.12 21.34 19.99
C LEU A 264 11.34 22.45 21.01
N ASN A 265 12.27 23.36 20.74
CA ASN A 265 12.32 24.61 21.48
C ASN A 265 11.14 25.52 21.12
N ALA A 266 10.84 26.51 21.95
CA ALA A 266 9.68 27.38 21.77
C ALA A 266 9.62 28.03 20.37
N THR A 267 10.77 28.43 19.82
CA THR A 267 10.83 29.06 18.49
C THR A 267 10.54 28.06 17.37
N ALA A 268 11.05 26.85 17.47
CA ALA A 268 10.77 25.78 16.51
C ALA A 268 9.29 25.36 16.58
N ALA A 269 8.73 25.23 17.79
CA ALA A 269 7.32 24.92 17.97
C ALA A 269 6.39 25.97 17.32
N GLU A 270 6.71 27.26 17.46
CA GLU A 270 5.95 28.33 16.81
C GLU A 270 6.06 28.29 15.27
N ARG A 271 7.24 27.95 14.72
CA ARG A 271 7.42 27.72 13.28
C ARG A 271 6.55 26.56 12.81
N VAL A 272 6.59 25.44 13.51
CA VAL A 272 5.79 24.25 13.18
C VAL A 272 4.30 24.57 13.21
N LYS A 273 3.81 25.26 14.23
CA LYS A 273 2.39 25.69 14.30
C LYS A 273 1.96 26.54 13.10
N GLY A 274 2.81 27.49 12.72
CA GLY A 274 2.54 28.33 11.55
C GLY A 274 2.52 27.53 10.25
N MET A 275 3.44 26.58 10.07
CA MET A 275 3.52 25.73 8.88
C MET A 275 2.38 24.71 8.84
N VAL A 276 1.93 24.19 9.99
CA VAL A 276 0.71 23.34 10.06
C VAL A 276 -0.51 24.13 9.61
N ALA A 277 -0.69 25.37 10.07
CA ALA A 277 -1.81 26.21 9.66
C ALA A 277 -1.78 26.51 8.14
N LEU A 278 -0.61 26.79 7.58
CA LEU A 278 -0.42 26.97 6.15
C LEU A 278 -0.77 25.72 5.36
N ARG A 279 -0.27 24.54 5.80
CA ARG A 279 -0.53 23.23 5.17
C ARG A 279 -2.02 22.94 5.14
N ASP A 280 -2.70 23.12 6.24
CA ASP A 280 -4.12 22.81 6.38
C ASP A 280 -4.96 23.72 5.46
N CYS A 281 -4.62 25.01 5.39
CA CYS A 281 -5.24 25.96 4.47
C CYS A 281 -4.96 25.62 2.98
N VAL A 282 -3.75 25.19 2.64
CA VAL A 282 -3.41 24.73 1.27
C VAL A 282 -4.21 23.49 0.90
N ASN A 283 -4.31 22.52 1.81
CA ASN A 283 -5.09 21.30 1.56
C ASN A 283 -6.58 21.59 1.39
N GLU A 284 -7.14 22.49 2.18
CA GLU A 284 -8.52 22.97 2.01
C GLU A 284 -8.71 23.67 0.65
N LEU A 285 -7.79 24.54 0.26
CA LEU A 285 -7.85 25.23 -1.03
C LEU A 285 -7.75 24.23 -2.21
N ILE A 286 -6.90 23.20 -2.09
CA ILE A 286 -6.81 22.12 -3.09
C ILE A 286 -8.15 21.38 -3.17
N ALA A 287 -8.73 20.99 -2.04
CA ALA A 287 -10.01 20.28 -1.98
C ALA A 287 -11.14 21.10 -2.62
N LEU A 288 -11.22 22.39 -2.30
CA LEU A 288 -12.19 23.32 -2.90
C LEU A 288 -12.01 23.47 -4.41
N GLN A 289 -10.77 23.49 -4.91
CA GLN A 289 -10.51 23.57 -6.34
C GLN A 289 -10.82 22.27 -7.10
N MET A 290 -10.73 21.13 -6.43
CA MET A 290 -11.06 19.81 -6.99
C MET A 290 -12.57 19.54 -7.00
N ASP A 291 -13.32 20.14 -6.08
CA ASP A 291 -14.76 19.95 -5.98
C ASP A 291 -15.49 20.77 -7.07
N GLU A 292 -16.24 20.10 -7.91
CA GLU A 292 -16.99 20.68 -9.03
C GLU A 292 -18.10 21.64 -8.58
N TYR A 293 -18.60 21.44 -7.37
CA TYR A 293 -19.73 22.24 -6.82
C TYR A 293 -19.28 23.39 -5.94
N SER A 294 -18.00 23.51 -5.70
CA SER A 294 -17.47 24.62 -4.89
C SER A 294 -17.62 25.96 -5.59
N ALA A 295 -18.30 26.90 -4.92
CA ALA A 295 -18.48 28.26 -5.42
C ALA A 295 -17.11 28.97 -5.50
N GLU A 296 -16.90 29.75 -6.56
CA GLU A 296 -15.67 30.54 -6.77
C GLU A 296 -15.38 31.50 -5.60
N SER A 297 -16.43 32.02 -4.94
CA SER A 297 -16.27 32.86 -3.74
C SER A 297 -15.54 32.13 -2.59
N ARG A 298 -15.83 30.83 -2.38
CA ARG A 298 -15.16 30.02 -1.35
C ARG A 298 -13.68 29.82 -1.66
N ILE A 299 -13.34 29.63 -2.95
CA ILE A 299 -11.95 29.54 -3.40
C ILE A 299 -11.22 30.84 -3.12
N GLN A 300 -11.85 32.00 -3.43
CA GLN A 300 -11.29 33.33 -3.16
C GLN A 300 -11.12 33.60 -1.66
N GLU A 301 -12.07 33.18 -0.83
CA GLU A 301 -11.98 33.27 0.62
C GLU A 301 -10.80 32.46 1.16
N ALA A 302 -10.63 31.20 0.70
CA ALA A 302 -9.50 30.36 1.09
C ALA A 302 -8.16 30.93 0.60
N GLN A 303 -8.11 31.54 -0.59
CA GLN A 303 -6.93 32.25 -1.09
C GLN A 303 -6.59 33.48 -0.24
N ALA A 304 -7.59 34.22 0.19
CA ALA A 304 -7.39 35.39 1.07
C ALA A 304 -6.84 34.94 2.43
N GLU A 305 -7.36 33.83 2.99
CA GLU A 305 -6.86 33.27 4.23
C GLU A 305 -5.44 32.72 4.09
N LEU A 306 -5.12 32.03 2.99
CA LEU A 306 -3.77 31.57 2.69
C LEU A 306 -2.77 32.74 2.62
N ASN A 307 -3.16 33.85 1.96
CA ASN A 307 -2.35 35.07 1.93
C ASN A 307 -2.11 35.63 3.32
N ARG A 308 -3.16 35.73 4.15
CA ARG A 308 -3.07 36.23 5.51
C ARG A 308 -2.13 35.39 6.38
N LEU A 309 -2.28 34.06 6.32
CA LEU A 309 -1.42 33.14 7.05
C LEU A 309 0.03 33.22 6.60
N TYR A 310 0.28 33.23 5.30
CA TYR A 310 1.61 33.33 4.74
C TYR A 310 2.31 34.63 5.11
N ASP A 311 1.63 35.77 4.98
CA ASP A 311 2.20 37.09 5.29
C ASP A 311 2.52 37.21 6.79
N ALA A 312 1.65 36.68 7.67
CA ALA A 312 1.90 36.62 9.11
C ALA A 312 3.08 35.70 9.46
N PHE A 313 3.18 34.54 8.78
CA PHE A 313 4.27 33.60 8.98
C PHE A 313 5.60 34.16 8.50
N SER A 314 5.65 34.66 7.26
CA SER A 314 6.89 35.15 6.65
C SER A 314 7.43 36.41 7.34
N ALA A 315 6.56 37.30 7.82
CA ALA A 315 6.96 38.46 8.61
C ALA A 315 7.65 38.09 9.93
N LYS A 316 7.25 36.97 10.55
CA LYS A 316 7.78 36.51 11.85
C LYS A 316 8.96 35.55 11.72
N HIS A 317 8.92 34.68 10.71
CA HIS A 317 9.79 33.51 10.63
C HIS A 317 10.64 33.43 9.37
N GLY A 318 10.51 34.38 8.44
CA GLY A 318 11.18 34.37 7.13
C GLY A 318 10.48 33.44 6.13
N LEU A 319 11.15 33.16 5.03
CA LEU A 319 10.61 32.33 3.96
C LEU A 319 10.44 30.87 4.40
N ILE A 320 9.46 30.17 3.86
CA ILE A 320 9.25 28.73 4.11
C ILE A 320 10.51 27.94 3.74
N ASN A 321 11.18 28.32 2.64
CA ASN A 321 12.40 27.71 2.15
C ASN A 321 13.65 28.04 2.99
N ASP A 322 13.57 28.96 3.96
CA ASP A 322 14.69 29.29 4.82
C ASP A 322 15.16 28.08 5.64
N ARG A 323 16.49 27.98 5.82
CA ARG A 323 17.11 26.86 6.54
C ARG A 323 16.47 26.59 7.91
N ALA A 324 16.08 27.61 8.68
CA ALA A 324 15.50 27.45 9.99
C ALA A 324 14.10 26.80 9.94
N ASN A 325 13.28 27.15 8.97
CA ASN A 325 11.98 26.56 8.72
C ASN A 325 12.10 25.13 8.19
N ARG A 326 13.04 24.89 7.28
CA ARG A 326 13.37 23.56 6.81
C ARG A 326 13.77 22.62 7.95
N LEU A 327 14.68 23.05 8.82
CA LEU A 327 15.11 22.23 9.97
C LEU A 327 13.98 21.93 10.96
N ALA A 328 12.98 22.84 11.08
CA ALA A 328 11.85 22.65 11.98
C ALA A 328 10.76 21.73 11.39
N PHE A 329 10.62 21.63 10.06
CA PHE A 329 9.46 21.01 9.44
C PHE A 329 9.78 19.98 8.33
N SER A 330 11.06 19.71 8.02
CA SER A 330 11.45 18.77 6.95
C SER A 330 10.95 17.35 7.16
N ASP A 331 10.62 16.99 8.39
CA ASP A 331 10.09 15.66 8.72
C ASP A 331 8.59 15.51 8.40
N ASP A 332 7.89 16.64 8.15
CA ASP A 332 6.50 16.59 7.70
C ASP A 332 6.42 16.19 6.23
N SER A 333 5.55 15.23 5.92
CA SER A 333 5.34 14.72 4.57
C SER A 333 4.87 15.80 3.56
N SER A 334 4.36 16.93 4.05
CA SER A 334 3.87 18.05 3.23
C SER A 334 4.88 19.21 3.11
N TYR A 335 6.09 19.07 3.63
CA TYR A 335 7.09 20.14 3.59
C TYR A 335 7.33 20.67 2.17
N TYR A 336 7.52 19.80 1.20
CA TYR A 336 7.76 20.21 -0.19
C TYR A 336 6.55 20.86 -0.86
N LEU A 337 5.34 20.50 -0.47
CA LEU A 337 4.12 21.19 -0.90
C LEU A 337 4.14 22.64 -0.42
N LEU A 338 4.54 22.90 0.81
CA LEU A 338 4.65 24.26 1.34
C LEU A 338 5.79 25.05 0.66
N CYS A 339 6.94 24.42 0.39
CA CYS A 339 8.04 25.05 -0.34
C CYS A 339 7.59 25.56 -1.73
N SER A 340 6.66 24.87 -2.40
CA SER A 340 6.14 25.27 -3.71
C SER A 340 5.27 26.53 -3.69
N LEU A 341 4.93 27.05 -2.50
CA LEU A 341 4.24 28.33 -2.36
C LEU A 341 5.13 29.53 -2.68
N GLU A 342 6.44 29.35 -2.69
CA GLU A 342 7.44 30.38 -2.95
C GLU A 342 8.16 30.13 -4.28
N VAL A 343 8.17 31.11 -5.16
CA VAL A 343 9.02 31.13 -6.34
C VAL A 343 10.24 31.97 -5.98
N LEU A 344 11.41 31.33 -5.98
CA LEU A 344 12.66 31.96 -5.59
C LEU A 344 13.50 32.28 -6.83
N ASP A 345 14.28 33.37 -6.76
CA ASP A 345 15.32 33.68 -7.72
C ASP A 345 16.59 32.84 -7.54
N ASP A 346 17.57 33.00 -8.39
CA ASP A 346 18.85 32.27 -8.35
C ASP A 346 19.66 32.55 -7.06
N ASP A 347 19.39 33.66 -6.36
CA ASP A 347 19.99 34.03 -5.10
C ASP A 347 19.22 33.47 -3.88
N GLY A 348 18.12 32.76 -4.11
CA GLY A 348 17.24 32.21 -3.07
C GLY A 348 16.33 33.23 -2.40
N LYS A 349 16.12 34.40 -3.01
CA LYS A 349 15.18 35.41 -2.51
C LYS A 349 13.81 35.22 -3.15
N LEU A 350 12.76 35.61 -2.43
CA LEU A 350 11.42 35.53 -2.96
C LEU A 350 11.24 36.45 -4.18
N GLU A 351 11.06 35.85 -5.35
CA GLU A 351 10.68 36.56 -6.58
C GLU A 351 9.19 36.86 -6.56
N ARG A 352 8.35 35.86 -6.28
CA ARG A 352 6.91 36.00 -6.17
C ARG A 352 6.28 34.85 -5.37
N LYS A 353 5.06 35.06 -4.89
CA LYS A 353 4.20 33.98 -4.38
C LYS A 353 3.73 33.11 -5.55
N ALA A 354 3.49 31.82 -5.33
CA ALA A 354 2.94 30.90 -6.31
C ALA A 354 1.54 31.33 -6.79
N ASP A 355 1.15 30.88 -7.97
CA ASP A 355 -0.13 31.23 -8.59
C ASP A 355 -1.35 30.82 -7.74
N MET A 356 -1.23 29.82 -6.90
CA MET A 356 -2.27 29.35 -6.00
C MET A 356 -2.84 30.44 -5.08
N PHE A 357 -2.05 31.46 -4.74
CA PHE A 357 -2.48 32.58 -3.89
C PHE A 357 -3.53 33.48 -4.53
N HIS A 358 -3.67 33.48 -5.84
CA HIS A 358 -4.53 34.43 -6.57
C HIS A 358 -5.21 33.87 -7.82
N LYS A 359 -4.88 32.63 -8.20
CA LYS A 359 -5.48 31.95 -9.37
C LYS A 359 -5.96 30.56 -8.98
N ARG A 360 -6.98 30.09 -9.67
CA ARG A 360 -7.32 28.67 -9.67
C ARG A 360 -6.23 27.91 -10.44
N THR A 361 -5.53 26.98 -9.75
CA THR A 361 -4.40 26.21 -10.31
C THR A 361 -4.82 24.81 -10.74
N ILE A 362 -5.90 24.29 -10.16
CA ILE A 362 -6.47 22.99 -10.51
C ILE A 362 -7.68 23.27 -11.41
N LYS A 363 -7.54 22.94 -12.70
CA LYS A 363 -8.67 23.00 -13.64
C LYS A 363 -9.56 21.79 -13.40
N GLN A 364 -10.86 22.03 -13.32
CA GLN A 364 -11.85 20.96 -13.36
C GLN A 364 -11.67 20.20 -14.67
N GLN A 365 -11.66 18.89 -14.58
CA GLN A 365 -11.77 18.03 -15.75
C GLN A 365 -13.22 18.16 -16.22
N ARG A 366 -13.49 19.08 -17.16
CA ARG A 366 -14.81 19.14 -17.80
C ARG A 366 -14.97 17.86 -18.58
N SER A 367 -15.99 17.08 -18.26
CA SER A 367 -16.47 16.06 -19.18
C SER A 367 -16.74 16.74 -20.52
N VAL A 368 -16.25 16.14 -21.58
CA VAL A 368 -16.54 16.63 -22.93
C VAL A 368 -17.92 16.11 -23.29
N ASP A 369 -18.92 16.98 -23.27
CA ASP A 369 -20.33 16.59 -23.50
C ASP A 369 -20.65 16.43 -24.99
N SER A 370 -19.85 17.03 -25.89
CA SER A 370 -20.02 16.89 -27.33
C SER A 370 -18.73 17.14 -28.09
N VAL A 371 -18.59 16.48 -29.23
CA VAL A 371 -17.45 16.65 -30.17
C VAL A 371 -17.95 16.69 -31.61
N ASP A 372 -17.17 17.30 -32.51
CA ASP A 372 -17.54 17.47 -33.91
C ASP A 372 -17.04 16.34 -34.81
N THR A 373 -15.99 15.62 -34.41
CA THR A 373 -15.33 14.62 -35.25
C THR A 373 -15.22 13.25 -34.59
N SER A 374 -15.23 12.18 -35.39
CA SER A 374 -15.04 10.80 -34.94
C SER A 374 -13.68 10.57 -34.24
N SER A 375 -12.63 11.29 -34.66
CA SER A 375 -11.31 11.20 -34.04
C SER A 375 -11.29 11.83 -32.64
N GLU A 376 -11.99 12.95 -32.44
CA GLU A 376 -12.16 13.55 -31.10
C GLU A 376 -12.99 12.65 -30.20
N ALA A 377 -14.09 12.07 -30.72
CA ALA A 377 -14.92 11.10 -29.98
C ALA A 377 -14.09 9.90 -29.51
N LEU A 378 -13.20 9.38 -30.37
CA LEU A 378 -12.29 8.30 -30.01
C LEU A 378 -11.30 8.73 -28.93
N ALA A 379 -10.70 9.90 -29.04
CA ALA A 379 -9.74 10.41 -28.06
C ALA A 379 -10.39 10.57 -26.66
N VAL A 380 -11.60 11.12 -26.60
CA VAL A 380 -12.37 11.26 -25.35
C VAL A 380 -12.74 9.88 -24.81
N CYS A 381 -13.22 8.98 -25.67
CA CYS A 381 -13.63 7.63 -25.29
C CYS A 381 -12.45 6.82 -24.68
N ILE A 382 -11.28 6.86 -25.31
CA ILE A 382 -10.08 6.20 -24.78
C ILE A 382 -9.64 6.85 -23.46
N GLY A 383 -9.72 8.20 -23.36
CA GLY A 383 -9.35 8.93 -22.15
C GLY A 383 -10.26 8.62 -20.94
N GLU A 384 -11.56 8.43 -21.16
CA GLU A 384 -12.54 8.22 -20.08
C GLU A 384 -12.82 6.74 -19.76
N LYS A 385 -12.86 5.88 -20.81
CA LYS A 385 -13.27 4.49 -20.69
C LYS A 385 -12.15 3.48 -20.89
N ALA A 386 -10.97 3.93 -21.35
CA ALA A 386 -9.83 3.08 -21.70
C ALA A 386 -10.14 1.96 -22.73
N CYS A 387 -11.24 2.11 -23.48
CA CYS A 387 -11.66 1.17 -24.54
C CYS A 387 -12.43 1.93 -25.64
N VAL A 388 -12.62 1.29 -26.79
CA VAL A 388 -13.47 1.81 -27.85
C VAL A 388 -14.94 1.42 -27.56
N ASP A 389 -15.77 2.41 -27.25
CA ASP A 389 -17.19 2.27 -26.98
C ASP A 389 -17.96 3.12 -27.99
N LEU A 390 -18.50 2.48 -29.03
CA LEU A 390 -19.16 3.17 -30.15
C LEU A 390 -20.44 3.88 -29.71
N ASP A 391 -21.15 3.36 -28.73
CA ASP A 391 -22.38 4.01 -28.21
C ASP A 391 -22.02 5.28 -27.45
N PHE A 392 -20.96 5.26 -26.66
CA PHE A 392 -20.46 6.44 -25.98
C PHE A 392 -19.94 7.49 -26.99
N MET A 393 -19.15 7.07 -27.97
CA MET A 393 -18.66 7.95 -29.03
C MET A 393 -19.81 8.59 -29.83
N ALA A 394 -20.83 7.81 -30.15
CA ALA A 394 -22.02 8.31 -30.85
C ALA A 394 -22.81 9.31 -29.98
N SER A 395 -22.91 9.07 -28.67
CA SER A 395 -23.56 10.03 -27.76
C SER A 395 -22.88 11.38 -27.74
N LEU A 396 -21.54 11.42 -27.82
CA LEU A 396 -20.75 12.64 -27.92
C LEU A 396 -20.93 13.37 -29.27
N MET A 397 -21.26 12.64 -30.34
CA MET A 397 -21.48 13.18 -31.69
C MET A 397 -22.95 13.48 -32.01
N GLY A 398 -23.85 13.35 -31.05
CA GLY A 398 -25.25 13.74 -31.18
C GLY A 398 -26.25 12.60 -31.30
N GLY A 399 -25.84 11.32 -31.28
CA GLY A 399 -26.73 10.19 -31.21
C GLY A 399 -26.27 8.92 -31.94
N SER A 400 -26.96 7.81 -31.68
CA SER A 400 -26.58 6.48 -32.18
C SER A 400 -26.61 6.33 -33.70
N GLU A 401 -27.31 7.21 -34.43
CA GLU A 401 -27.29 7.30 -35.89
C GLU A 401 -25.91 7.64 -36.46
N LYS A 402 -24.98 8.12 -35.64
CA LYS A 402 -23.60 8.44 -36.01
C LYS A 402 -22.66 7.24 -36.02
N ILE A 403 -23.04 6.10 -35.46
CA ILE A 403 -22.20 4.90 -35.42
C ILE A 403 -21.66 4.48 -36.80
N PRO A 404 -22.46 4.40 -37.88
CA PRO A 404 -21.95 4.07 -39.20
C PRO A 404 -20.89 5.06 -39.72
N GLN A 405 -21.09 6.36 -39.47
CA GLN A 405 -20.15 7.42 -39.79
C GLN A 405 -18.82 7.23 -39.02
N ILE A 406 -18.92 7.00 -37.69
CA ILE A 406 -17.74 6.78 -36.82
C ILE A 406 -16.90 5.61 -37.30
N VAL A 407 -17.56 4.49 -37.65
CA VAL A 407 -16.87 3.29 -38.13
C VAL A 407 -16.17 3.52 -39.47
N GLU A 408 -16.78 4.27 -40.40
CA GLU A 408 -16.17 4.56 -41.70
C GLU A 408 -15.03 5.59 -41.56
N ASP A 409 -15.20 6.64 -40.75
CA ASP A 409 -14.18 7.66 -40.51
C ASP A 409 -12.93 7.10 -39.83
N LEU A 410 -13.12 6.09 -38.94
CA LEU A 410 -12.03 5.49 -38.17
C LEU A 410 -11.55 4.15 -38.78
N LYS A 411 -11.87 3.87 -40.00
CA LYS A 411 -11.42 2.68 -40.72
C LYS A 411 -9.87 2.64 -40.79
N GLY A 412 -9.29 1.52 -40.28
CA GLY A 412 -7.85 1.38 -40.17
C GLY A 412 -7.25 1.96 -38.87
N VAL A 413 -8.06 2.61 -38.02
CA VAL A 413 -7.68 3.09 -36.68
C VAL A 413 -8.28 2.20 -35.60
N ILE A 414 -9.56 1.86 -35.73
CA ILE A 414 -10.23 0.91 -34.84
C ILE A 414 -10.49 -0.40 -35.54
N TYR A 415 -10.43 -1.52 -34.81
CA TYR A 415 -10.64 -2.86 -35.33
C TYR A 415 -11.60 -3.62 -34.44
N LYS A 416 -12.49 -4.41 -35.10
CA LYS A 416 -13.39 -5.29 -34.37
C LYS A 416 -12.66 -6.57 -33.97
N GLU A 417 -12.84 -7.00 -32.73
CA GLU A 417 -12.34 -8.28 -32.27
C GLU A 417 -13.06 -9.43 -33.02
N PRO A 418 -12.36 -10.40 -33.59
CA PRO A 418 -12.94 -11.42 -34.49
C PRO A 418 -14.07 -12.26 -33.86
N ASN A 419 -14.11 -12.39 -32.54
CA ASN A 419 -15.07 -13.23 -31.81
C ASN A 419 -16.10 -12.41 -31.01
N SER A 420 -16.08 -11.09 -31.09
CA SER A 420 -17.11 -10.24 -30.48
C SER A 420 -18.37 -10.20 -31.37
N GLY A 421 -19.57 -10.20 -30.77
CA GLY A 421 -20.87 -10.06 -31.45
C GLY A 421 -20.98 -8.85 -32.40
N PRO A 422 -22.13 -8.48 -32.93
CA PRO A 422 -22.27 -7.29 -33.80
C PRO A 422 -21.67 -6.05 -33.12
N PHE A 423 -21.14 -5.10 -33.96
CA PHE A 423 -20.66 -3.82 -33.43
C PHE A 423 -21.75 -3.16 -32.60
#